data_334b0a8fac99dfd589086ac5be68c264
#
_entry.id   334b0a8fac99dfd589086ac5be68c264
#
_cell.length_a   1.000
_cell.length_b   1.000
_cell.length_c   1.000
_cell.angle_alpha   90.00
_cell.angle_beta   90.00
_cell.angle_gamma   90.00
#
_symmetry.space_group_name_H-M   'P 1'
#
loop_
_entity.id
_entity.type
_entity.pdbx_description
1 polymer ?
#
loop_
_entity_poly.entity_id
_entity_poly.type
_entity_poly.pdbx_seq_one_letter_code
_entity_poly.pdbx_strand_id
1 'polypeptide(L)'
;MGSITPYETVKGRRYRARYRRPDHSETEKRGFTTMREAQLYLSMVTTSKSKGEYIDPSSSRVPVRMFADSWLKSKQPPMTKPSYYMTLERAWKNHVEPVWADREISSIRRSEAQDWVSDLASRKSRTVVIRSLGILAGILDVAIDDRRLASNPARHVRSLPRRGPGKRRVYLTHDQVATLAACSAYPTLVFTLAYTGLRWGEATGLRVRSVNRLRRRLVIEENAVMIGYEIHIGTPKTHEKRSVPYPERLTAMIEEACAGKGPEGLLFGDGVNHMRNSGEKGWFANAVRRAQEFDPSIPRITPHDLRHTAASLAISSGANAKAVQRMLGHASAAMTLDTYADLFEDDLGEVASRLNAAMPLVALPSAQRTRYVRPS
;
A
#
# COMPACT_ATOMS: atom_id res chain seq x y z
N MET A 1 18.85 -43.21 24.85
CA MET A 1 20.22 -42.80 24.47
C MET A 1 20.43 -43.17 23.00
N GLY A 2 21.22 -42.40 22.26
CA GLY A 2 21.60 -42.74 20.89
C GLY A 2 22.84 -43.68 20.90
N SER A 3 23.03 -44.45 19.81
CA SER A 3 24.17 -45.35 19.65
C SER A 3 24.91 -45.07 18.33
N ILE A 4 26.21 -45.35 18.32
CA ILE A 4 27.05 -45.19 17.13
C ILE A 4 27.61 -46.57 16.79
N THR A 5 27.43 -46.98 15.53
CA THR A 5 27.93 -48.28 15.06
C THR A 5 28.72 -48.09 13.76
N PRO A 6 29.91 -48.76 13.66
CA PRO A 6 30.65 -48.77 12.40
C PRO A 6 29.99 -49.75 11.40
N TYR A 7 30.22 -49.50 10.11
CA TYR A 7 29.86 -50.39 9.01
C TYR A 7 30.83 -50.22 7.85
N GLU A 8 31.01 -51.26 7.07
CA GLU A 8 31.91 -51.24 5.92
C GLU A 8 31.18 -50.80 4.64
N THR A 9 31.89 -50.08 3.79
CA THR A 9 31.44 -49.67 2.45
C THR A 9 32.56 -49.93 1.43
N VAL A 10 32.25 -49.92 0.15
CA VAL A 10 33.26 -50.02 -0.93
C VAL A 10 34.35 -48.94 -0.83
N LYS A 11 34.02 -47.79 -0.19
CA LYS A 11 34.96 -46.65 0.04
C LYS A 11 35.61 -46.67 1.43
N GLY A 12 35.56 -47.82 2.17
CA GLY A 12 36.12 -48.01 3.50
C GLY A 12 35.09 -47.84 4.61
N ARG A 13 35.62 -47.92 5.86
CA ARG A 13 34.84 -47.91 7.10
C ARG A 13 34.10 -46.59 7.30
N ARG A 14 32.81 -46.68 7.63
CA ARG A 14 31.94 -45.55 7.93
C ARG A 14 31.22 -45.76 9.25
N TYR A 15 30.62 -44.70 9.79
CA TYR A 15 29.87 -44.75 11.05
C TYR A 15 28.43 -44.28 10.80
N ARG A 16 27.50 -44.87 11.58
CA ARG A 16 26.10 -44.45 11.64
C ARG A 16 25.73 -44.10 13.08
N ALA A 17 24.93 -43.01 13.23
CA ALA A 17 24.36 -42.62 14.49
C ALA A 17 22.86 -42.97 14.49
N ARG A 18 22.46 -43.81 15.46
CA ARG A 18 21.04 -44.16 15.69
C ARG A 18 20.55 -43.39 16.90
N TYR A 19 19.33 -42.88 16.80
CA TYR A 19 18.67 -42.18 17.89
C TYR A 19 17.16 -42.26 17.75
N ARG A 20 16.42 -42.01 18.84
CA ARG A 20 14.96 -41.92 18.82
C ARG A 20 14.54 -40.48 18.54
N ARG A 21 13.52 -40.26 17.69
CA ARG A 21 12.86 -38.97 17.49
C ARG A 21 12.01 -38.61 18.72
N PRO A 22 11.47 -37.35 18.80
CA PRO A 22 10.55 -36.97 19.88
C PRO A 22 9.26 -37.80 19.94
N ASP A 23 8.83 -38.35 18.80
CA ASP A 23 7.68 -39.28 18.68
C ASP A 23 8.00 -40.73 19.08
N HIS A 24 9.21 -40.96 19.68
CA HIS A 24 9.76 -42.25 20.07
C HIS A 24 10.12 -43.20 18.93
N SER A 25 9.89 -42.84 17.66
CA SER A 25 10.35 -43.65 16.53
C SER A 25 11.88 -43.66 16.42
N GLU A 26 12.45 -44.75 15.94
CA GLU A 26 13.89 -44.88 15.74
C GLU A 26 14.29 -44.37 14.37
N THR A 27 15.42 -43.68 14.29
CA THR A 27 16.00 -43.17 13.04
C THR A 27 17.52 -43.32 13.09
N GLU A 28 18.15 -43.31 11.92
CA GLU A 28 19.61 -43.33 11.84
C GLU A 28 20.09 -42.36 10.75
N LYS A 29 21.28 -41.80 10.98
CA LYS A 29 22.03 -41.07 9.95
C LYS A 29 23.32 -41.82 9.68
N ARG A 30 23.55 -42.13 8.41
CA ARG A 30 24.73 -42.86 7.91
C ARG A 30 25.71 -41.92 7.24
N GLY A 31 26.96 -42.43 6.99
CA GLY A 31 27.92 -41.80 6.10
C GLY A 31 28.98 -40.96 6.80
N PHE A 32 29.06 -40.99 8.14
CA PHE A 32 30.14 -40.31 8.85
C PHE A 32 31.47 -40.98 8.58
N THR A 33 32.52 -40.17 8.32
CA THR A 33 33.87 -40.69 8.05
C THR A 33 34.59 -41.06 9.30
N THR A 34 34.28 -40.42 10.42
CA THR A 34 34.89 -40.67 11.71
C THR A 34 33.86 -40.90 12.81
N MET A 35 34.23 -41.66 13.86
CA MET A 35 33.41 -41.82 15.05
C MET A 35 33.14 -40.47 15.73
N ARG A 36 34.10 -39.56 15.72
CA ARG A 36 33.98 -38.20 16.29
C ARG A 36 32.89 -37.37 15.61
N GLU A 37 32.79 -37.40 14.27
CA GLU A 37 31.73 -36.77 13.55
C GLU A 37 30.34 -37.30 13.91
N ALA A 38 30.21 -38.62 14.03
CA ALA A 38 28.94 -39.24 14.43
C ALA A 38 28.59 -38.87 15.90
N GLN A 39 29.58 -38.72 16.76
CA GLN A 39 29.39 -38.34 18.15
C GLN A 39 28.97 -36.87 18.30
N LEU A 40 29.60 -35.96 17.55
CA LEU A 40 29.19 -34.55 17.47
C LEU A 40 27.75 -34.40 16.95
N TYR A 41 27.41 -35.13 15.89
CA TYR A 41 26.06 -35.12 15.37
C TYR A 41 25.04 -35.60 16.42
N LEU A 42 25.34 -36.69 17.15
CA LEU A 42 24.44 -37.21 18.17
C LEU A 42 24.27 -36.22 19.35
N SER A 43 25.34 -35.54 19.74
CA SER A 43 25.31 -34.50 20.77
C SER A 43 24.45 -33.31 20.32
N MET A 44 24.56 -32.83 19.05
CA MET A 44 23.73 -31.79 18.49
C MET A 44 22.24 -32.18 18.49
N VAL A 45 21.92 -33.41 18.07
CA VAL A 45 20.56 -33.95 18.10
C VAL A 45 20.01 -33.99 19.53
N THR A 46 20.80 -34.42 20.48
CA THR A 46 20.38 -34.49 21.89
C THR A 46 20.12 -33.11 22.47
N THR A 47 20.99 -32.14 22.19
CA THR A 47 20.82 -30.73 22.62
C THR A 47 19.60 -30.09 21.98
N SER A 48 19.38 -30.29 20.67
CA SER A 48 18.21 -29.73 19.99
C SER A 48 16.89 -30.31 20.50
N LYS A 49 16.90 -31.62 20.89
CA LYS A 49 15.75 -32.26 21.53
C LYS A 49 15.45 -31.69 22.92
N SER A 50 16.49 -31.52 23.76
CA SER A 50 16.31 -30.97 25.10
C SER A 50 15.80 -29.55 25.09
N LYS A 51 16.11 -28.77 24.04
CA LYS A 51 15.58 -27.43 23.81
C LYS A 51 14.23 -27.40 23.10
N GLY A 52 13.68 -28.53 22.69
CA GLY A 52 12.46 -28.59 21.89
C GLY A 52 12.61 -28.07 20.44
N GLU A 53 13.84 -27.90 19.97
CA GLU A 53 14.21 -27.33 18.66
C GLU A 53 14.50 -28.41 17.60
N TYR A 54 14.29 -29.71 17.95
CA TYR A 54 14.57 -30.80 17.03
C TYR A 54 13.66 -30.75 15.80
N ILE A 55 14.26 -30.72 14.64
CA ILE A 55 13.60 -30.84 13.33
C ILE A 55 14.07 -32.11 12.66
N ASP A 56 13.15 -32.96 12.25
CA ASP A 56 13.47 -34.17 11.49
C ASP A 56 13.97 -33.76 10.09
N PRO A 57 15.21 -34.13 9.69
CA PRO A 57 15.70 -33.82 8.36
C PRO A 57 14.86 -34.37 7.22
N SER A 58 14.08 -35.44 7.42
CA SER A 58 13.18 -35.99 6.43
C SER A 58 11.93 -35.12 6.26
N SER A 59 11.44 -34.53 7.33
CA SER A 59 10.26 -33.65 7.31
C SER A 59 10.52 -32.28 6.64
N SER A 60 11.80 -31.89 6.53
CA SER A 60 12.24 -30.66 5.86
C SER A 60 12.42 -30.80 4.34
N ARG A 61 12.35 -32.00 3.79
CA ARG A 61 12.47 -32.30 2.35
C ARG A 61 11.13 -32.24 1.64
N VAL A 62 10.37 -31.20 1.93
CA VAL A 62 9.06 -30.96 1.31
C VAL A 62 9.11 -29.67 0.51
N PRO A 63 8.39 -29.59 -0.62
CA PRO A 63 8.39 -28.41 -1.47
C PRO A 63 7.65 -27.24 -0.80
N VAL A 64 8.06 -26.02 -1.13
CA VAL A 64 7.44 -24.77 -0.64
C VAL A 64 5.94 -24.75 -0.92
N ARG A 65 5.49 -25.29 -2.06
CA ARG A 65 4.06 -25.34 -2.44
C ARG A 65 3.18 -26.00 -1.39
N MET A 66 3.72 -26.97 -0.64
CA MET A 66 2.97 -27.66 0.42
C MET A 66 2.40 -26.70 1.48
N PHE A 67 3.07 -25.60 1.72
CA PHE A 67 2.67 -24.58 2.70
C PHE A 67 1.98 -23.39 2.05
N ALA A 68 2.14 -23.20 0.73
CA ALA A 68 1.63 -22.05 0.02
C ALA A 68 0.09 -21.99 0.06
N ASP A 69 -0.57 -23.11 -0.16
CA ASP A 69 -2.03 -23.17 -0.19
C ASP A 69 -2.64 -22.85 1.18
N SER A 70 -2.08 -23.42 2.27
CA SER A 70 -2.54 -23.12 3.63
C SER A 70 -2.26 -21.67 4.01
N TRP A 71 -1.11 -21.12 3.64
CA TRP A 71 -0.78 -19.72 3.86
C TRP A 71 -1.72 -18.78 3.08
N LEU A 72 -1.94 -19.02 1.79
CA LEU A 72 -2.88 -18.24 0.98
C LEU A 72 -4.29 -18.33 1.54
N LYS A 73 -4.76 -19.52 1.92
CA LYS A 73 -6.06 -19.72 2.56
C LYS A 73 -6.20 -18.91 3.85
N SER A 74 -5.15 -18.81 4.67
CA SER A 74 -5.14 -17.98 5.88
C SER A 74 -5.25 -16.47 5.60
N LYS A 75 -5.02 -16.04 4.35
CA LYS A 75 -5.13 -14.63 3.91
C LYS A 75 -6.43 -14.34 3.17
N GLN A 76 -7.29 -15.33 2.94
CA GLN A 76 -8.57 -15.12 2.27
C GLN A 76 -9.49 -14.18 3.07
N PRO A 77 -10.43 -13.49 2.39
CA PRO A 77 -11.49 -12.78 3.08
C PRO A 77 -12.27 -13.69 4.04
N PRO A 78 -12.69 -13.22 5.21
CA PRO A 78 -12.65 -11.84 5.68
C PRO A 78 -11.33 -11.42 6.37
N MET A 79 -10.33 -12.32 6.48
CA MET A 79 -9.07 -12.04 7.18
C MET A 79 -8.29 -10.89 6.52
N THR A 80 -8.38 -10.78 5.20
CA THR A 80 -7.84 -9.63 4.46
C THR A 80 -8.90 -9.07 3.50
N LYS A 81 -8.70 -7.81 3.07
CA LYS A 81 -9.58 -7.24 2.04
C LYS A 81 -9.43 -8.00 0.72
N PRO A 82 -10.53 -8.27 -0.01
CA PRO A 82 -10.49 -9.03 -1.27
C PRO A 82 -9.47 -8.51 -2.29
N SER A 83 -9.35 -7.18 -2.43
CA SER A 83 -8.37 -6.56 -3.33
C SER A 83 -6.92 -6.83 -2.93
N TYR A 84 -6.64 -6.90 -1.63
CA TYR A 84 -5.30 -7.23 -1.14
C TYR A 84 -4.99 -8.71 -1.36
N TYR A 85 -5.95 -9.60 -1.07
CA TYR A 85 -5.83 -11.04 -1.33
C TYR A 85 -5.47 -11.33 -2.80
N MET A 86 -6.23 -10.75 -3.75
CA MET A 86 -5.90 -10.87 -5.19
C MET A 86 -4.50 -10.39 -5.54
N THR A 87 -4.01 -9.37 -4.82
CA THR A 87 -2.66 -8.88 -5.05
C THR A 87 -1.60 -9.87 -4.54
N LEU A 88 -1.89 -10.59 -3.45
CA LEU A 88 -1.02 -11.68 -2.95
C LEU A 88 -1.05 -12.87 -3.92
N GLU A 89 -2.22 -13.32 -4.36
CA GLU A 89 -2.35 -14.42 -5.33
C GLU A 89 -1.57 -14.14 -6.62
N ARG A 90 -1.76 -12.95 -7.20
CA ARG A 90 -1.02 -12.56 -8.41
C ARG A 90 0.49 -12.49 -8.20
N ALA A 91 0.92 -12.00 -7.05
CA ALA A 91 2.34 -11.93 -6.75
C ALA A 91 2.94 -13.33 -6.50
N TRP A 92 2.20 -14.22 -5.83
CA TRP A 92 2.57 -15.63 -5.71
C TRP A 92 2.75 -16.25 -7.10
N LYS A 93 1.68 -16.24 -7.90
CA LYS A 93 1.62 -16.88 -9.21
C LYS A 93 2.69 -16.38 -10.20
N ASN A 94 2.92 -15.07 -10.20
CA ASN A 94 3.78 -14.45 -11.21
C ASN A 94 5.26 -14.36 -10.80
N HIS A 95 5.57 -14.40 -9.50
CA HIS A 95 6.91 -14.07 -9.01
C HIS A 95 7.51 -15.07 -8.04
N VAL A 96 6.71 -15.70 -7.19
CA VAL A 96 7.21 -16.61 -6.16
C VAL A 96 7.13 -18.06 -6.61
N GLU A 97 5.97 -18.50 -7.05
CA GLU A 97 5.68 -19.87 -7.48
C GLU A 97 6.66 -20.39 -8.55
N PRO A 98 6.96 -19.62 -9.64
CA PRO A 98 7.83 -20.13 -10.70
C PRO A 98 9.27 -20.42 -10.26
N VAL A 99 9.72 -19.81 -9.15
CA VAL A 99 11.09 -19.94 -8.66
C VAL A 99 11.19 -20.89 -7.47
N TRP A 100 10.20 -20.84 -6.58
CA TRP A 100 10.33 -21.46 -5.27
C TRP A 100 9.39 -22.63 -5.00
N ALA A 101 8.28 -22.75 -5.75
CA ALA A 101 7.21 -23.71 -5.41
C ALA A 101 7.70 -25.16 -5.26
N ASP A 102 8.56 -25.61 -6.17
CA ASP A 102 9.06 -26.98 -6.21
C ASP A 102 10.40 -27.19 -5.44
N ARG A 103 10.93 -26.12 -4.86
CA ARG A 103 12.15 -26.20 -4.07
C ARG A 103 11.85 -26.78 -2.69
N GLU A 104 12.70 -27.72 -2.24
CA GLU A 104 12.65 -28.20 -0.86
C GLU A 104 12.97 -27.06 0.10
N ILE A 105 12.16 -26.90 1.16
CA ILE A 105 12.33 -25.80 2.13
C ILE A 105 13.70 -25.83 2.82
N SER A 106 14.25 -27.04 3.04
CA SER A 106 15.59 -27.26 3.62
C SER A 106 16.74 -26.84 2.69
N SER A 107 16.50 -26.75 1.40
CA SER A 107 17.51 -26.40 0.39
C SER A 107 17.66 -24.90 0.18
N ILE A 108 16.71 -24.11 0.65
CA ILE A 108 16.69 -22.67 0.42
C ILE A 108 17.74 -21.97 1.27
N ARG A 109 18.68 -21.31 0.62
CA ARG A 109 19.72 -20.52 1.27
C ARG A 109 19.38 -19.04 1.25
N ARG A 110 19.86 -18.32 2.28
CA ARG A 110 19.72 -16.85 2.34
C ARG A 110 20.34 -16.15 1.13
N SER A 111 21.49 -16.63 0.61
CA SER A 111 22.14 -16.08 -0.58
C SER A 111 21.24 -16.17 -1.81
N GLU A 112 20.61 -17.33 -2.03
CA GLU A 112 19.67 -17.53 -3.15
C GLU A 112 18.44 -16.62 -3.05
N ALA A 113 17.89 -16.43 -1.84
CA ALA A 113 16.81 -15.48 -1.60
C ALA A 113 17.25 -14.03 -1.87
N GLN A 114 18.50 -13.67 -1.52
CA GLN A 114 19.08 -12.37 -1.81
C GLN A 114 19.27 -12.15 -3.31
N ASP A 115 19.81 -13.14 -4.02
CA ASP A 115 20.04 -13.08 -5.47
C ASP A 115 18.72 -12.96 -6.24
N TRP A 116 17.70 -13.73 -5.83
CA TRP A 116 16.35 -13.62 -6.39
C TRP A 116 15.73 -12.24 -6.16
N VAL A 117 15.89 -11.64 -4.98
CA VAL A 117 15.42 -10.28 -4.70
C VAL A 117 16.13 -9.27 -5.58
N SER A 118 17.44 -9.42 -5.78
CA SER A 118 18.23 -8.53 -6.64
C SER A 118 17.81 -8.63 -8.10
N ASP A 119 17.61 -9.84 -8.61
CA ASP A 119 17.10 -10.09 -9.97
C ASP A 119 15.68 -9.53 -10.15
N LEU A 120 14.79 -9.78 -9.20
CA LEU A 120 13.43 -9.24 -9.27
C LEU A 120 13.41 -7.70 -9.22
N ALA A 121 14.32 -7.09 -8.45
CA ALA A 121 14.45 -5.64 -8.32
C ALA A 121 14.95 -4.96 -9.61
N SER A 122 15.70 -5.66 -10.46
CA SER A 122 16.12 -5.14 -11.76
C SER A 122 14.96 -4.97 -12.76
N ARG A 123 13.88 -5.72 -12.56
CA ARG A 123 12.74 -5.81 -13.50
C ARG A 123 11.40 -5.31 -12.94
N LYS A 124 11.29 -5.16 -11.63
CA LYS A 124 10.03 -4.84 -10.96
C LYS A 124 10.18 -3.72 -9.93
N SER A 125 9.07 -3.05 -9.65
CA SER A 125 9.04 -2.01 -8.63
C SER A 125 9.33 -2.57 -7.23
N ARG A 126 9.89 -1.71 -6.36
CA ARG A 126 10.13 -2.02 -4.94
C ARG A 126 8.92 -2.67 -4.24
N THR A 127 7.72 -2.18 -4.52
CA THR A 127 6.48 -2.70 -3.91
C THR A 127 6.22 -4.15 -4.31
N VAL A 128 6.46 -4.52 -5.55
CA VAL A 128 6.34 -5.90 -6.03
C VAL A 128 7.39 -6.78 -5.37
N VAL A 129 8.64 -6.34 -5.32
CA VAL A 129 9.76 -7.09 -4.71
C VAL A 129 9.49 -7.39 -3.24
N ILE A 130 9.16 -6.37 -2.45
CA ILE A 130 8.89 -6.51 -1.01
C ILE A 130 7.68 -7.42 -0.77
N ARG A 131 6.64 -7.30 -1.59
CA ARG A 131 5.45 -8.17 -1.49
C ARG A 131 5.80 -9.62 -1.79
N SER A 132 6.53 -9.87 -2.86
CA SER A 132 6.94 -11.23 -3.26
C SER A 132 7.84 -11.88 -2.21
N LEU A 133 8.82 -11.13 -1.68
CA LEU A 133 9.64 -11.59 -0.57
C LEU A 133 8.82 -11.86 0.68
N GLY A 134 7.85 -10.98 1.00
CA GLY A 134 6.94 -11.16 2.13
C GLY A 134 6.06 -12.41 2.01
N ILE A 135 5.67 -12.80 0.80
CA ILE A 135 4.93 -14.04 0.54
C ILE A 135 5.83 -15.25 0.80
N LEU A 136 7.02 -15.30 0.22
CA LEU A 136 7.97 -16.38 0.47
C LEU A 136 8.29 -16.50 1.96
N ALA A 137 8.58 -15.39 2.61
CA ALA A 137 8.85 -15.38 4.05
C ALA A 137 7.65 -15.89 4.87
N GLY A 138 6.43 -15.43 4.54
CA GLY A 138 5.23 -15.89 5.24
C GLY A 138 4.95 -17.38 5.06
N ILE A 139 5.20 -17.93 3.88
CA ILE A 139 5.07 -19.38 3.62
C ILE A 139 6.11 -20.18 4.42
N LEU A 140 7.36 -19.71 4.48
CA LEU A 140 8.42 -20.38 5.25
C LEU A 140 8.21 -20.22 6.77
N ASP A 141 7.54 -19.15 7.23
CA ASP A 141 7.15 -19.04 8.65
C ASP A 141 6.16 -20.15 9.04
N VAL A 142 5.19 -20.50 8.17
CA VAL A 142 4.30 -21.64 8.42
C VAL A 142 5.10 -22.95 8.57
N ALA A 143 6.14 -23.12 7.76
CA ALA A 143 7.00 -24.29 7.89
C ALA A 143 7.82 -24.31 9.21
N ILE A 144 8.13 -23.14 9.77
CA ILE A 144 8.75 -23.03 11.12
C ILE A 144 7.71 -23.38 12.20
N ASP A 145 6.50 -22.83 12.09
CA ASP A 145 5.42 -23.10 13.04
C ASP A 145 5.10 -24.62 13.08
N ASP A 146 5.15 -25.28 11.91
CA ASP A 146 5.00 -26.73 11.75
C ASP A 146 6.27 -27.52 12.16
N ARG A 147 7.30 -26.87 12.69
CA ARG A 147 8.59 -27.47 13.08
C ARG A 147 9.29 -28.25 11.97
N ARG A 148 9.18 -27.75 10.74
CA ARG A 148 9.86 -28.33 9.57
C ARG A 148 11.06 -27.52 9.09
N LEU A 149 11.21 -26.29 9.60
CA LEU A 149 12.33 -25.42 9.31
C LEU A 149 12.79 -24.73 10.61
N ALA A 150 14.11 -24.66 10.83
CA ALA A 150 14.67 -24.05 12.04
C ALA A 150 14.71 -22.51 11.99
N SER A 151 14.93 -21.96 10.81
CA SER A 151 15.03 -20.51 10.61
C SER A 151 14.58 -20.14 9.20
N ASN A 152 14.02 -18.95 9.06
CA ASN A 152 13.52 -18.48 7.78
C ASN A 152 14.61 -17.72 7.00
N PRO A 153 15.15 -18.29 5.91
CA PRO A 153 16.19 -17.64 5.13
C PRO A 153 15.69 -16.35 4.44
N ALA A 154 14.39 -16.25 4.12
CA ALA A 154 13.82 -15.08 3.48
C ALA A 154 13.65 -13.87 4.42
N ARG A 155 13.62 -14.08 5.76
CA ARG A 155 13.58 -13.01 6.76
C ARG A 155 14.91 -12.28 6.93
N HIS A 156 16.00 -12.88 6.53
CA HIS A 156 17.35 -12.37 6.70
C HIS A 156 17.94 -11.72 5.43
N VAL A 157 17.13 -11.47 4.41
CA VAL A 157 17.51 -10.69 3.23
C VAL A 157 17.76 -9.24 3.63
N ARG A 158 18.97 -8.72 3.35
CA ARG A 158 19.40 -7.38 3.80
C ARG A 158 19.30 -6.32 2.73
N SER A 159 19.68 -6.64 1.50
CA SER A 159 19.74 -5.69 0.40
C SER A 159 18.38 -5.60 -0.30
N LEU A 160 17.49 -4.81 0.27
CA LEU A 160 16.19 -4.51 -0.32
C LEU A 160 16.29 -3.27 -1.22
N PRO A 161 15.52 -3.19 -2.31
CA PRO A 161 15.48 -1.99 -3.14
C PRO A 161 15.15 -0.76 -2.31
N ARG A 162 15.94 0.30 -2.45
CA ARG A 162 15.66 1.58 -1.78
C ARG A 162 14.34 2.16 -2.33
N ARG A 163 13.68 2.97 -1.51
CA ARG A 163 12.56 3.76 -1.98
C ARG A 163 13.15 4.81 -2.94
N GLY A 164 12.80 4.70 -4.22
CA GLY A 164 13.15 5.74 -5.18
C GLY A 164 12.51 7.08 -4.82
N PRO A 165 12.95 8.18 -5.42
CA PRO A 165 12.26 9.45 -5.30
C PRO A 165 10.79 9.23 -5.64
N GLY A 166 9.90 9.78 -4.82
CA GLY A 166 8.46 9.71 -5.07
C GLY A 166 8.16 10.26 -6.47
N LYS A 167 7.21 9.66 -7.17
CA LYS A 167 6.71 10.24 -8.43
C LYS A 167 6.30 11.68 -8.12
N ARG A 168 6.86 12.66 -8.87
CA ARG A 168 6.45 14.06 -8.72
C ARG A 168 4.94 14.14 -8.89
N ARG A 169 4.28 14.71 -7.90
CA ARG A 169 2.84 14.91 -7.97
C ARG A 169 2.52 15.98 -8.99
N VAL A 170 1.41 15.80 -9.62
CA VAL A 170 0.94 16.69 -10.66
C VAL A 170 -0.37 17.28 -10.20
N TYR A 171 -0.51 18.58 -10.35
CA TYR A 171 -1.67 19.35 -9.98
C TYR A 171 -2.16 20.12 -11.21
N LEU A 172 -3.46 20.22 -11.37
CA LEU A 172 -4.08 21.05 -12.39
C LEU A 172 -4.50 22.41 -11.80
N THR A 173 -4.40 23.44 -12.61
CA THR A 173 -5.02 24.74 -12.32
C THR A 173 -6.54 24.66 -12.49
N HIS A 174 -7.26 25.70 -12.05
CA HIS A 174 -8.71 25.79 -12.27
C HIS A 174 -9.09 25.72 -13.76
N ASP A 175 -8.35 26.41 -14.62
CA ASP A 175 -8.58 26.43 -16.07
C ASP A 175 -8.29 25.08 -16.71
N GLN A 176 -7.24 24.41 -16.29
CA GLN A 176 -6.91 23.05 -16.74
C GLN A 176 -7.98 22.04 -16.33
N VAL A 177 -8.56 22.17 -15.12
CA VAL A 177 -9.68 21.32 -14.68
C VAL A 177 -10.91 21.59 -15.55
N ALA A 178 -11.21 22.85 -15.88
CA ALA A 178 -12.32 23.22 -16.76
C ALA A 178 -12.13 22.67 -18.18
N THR A 179 -10.94 22.82 -18.76
CA THR A 179 -10.59 22.26 -20.07
C THR A 179 -10.74 20.74 -20.10
N LEU A 180 -10.21 20.04 -19.07
CA LEU A 180 -10.35 18.59 -18.94
C LEU A 180 -11.83 18.16 -18.84
N ALA A 181 -12.63 18.89 -18.05
CA ALA A 181 -14.04 18.59 -17.88
C ALA A 181 -14.81 18.79 -19.21
N ALA A 182 -14.54 19.87 -19.94
CA ALA A 182 -15.14 20.14 -21.25
C ALA A 182 -14.78 19.06 -22.30
N CYS A 183 -13.58 18.48 -22.20
CA CYS A 183 -13.13 17.39 -23.07
C CYS A 183 -13.63 16.00 -22.61
N SER A 184 -14.35 15.91 -21.48
CA SER A 184 -14.77 14.65 -20.88
C SER A 184 -16.20 14.27 -21.25
N ALA A 185 -16.48 12.97 -21.37
CA ALA A 185 -17.85 12.46 -21.42
C ALA A 185 -18.59 12.60 -20.07
N TYR A 186 -17.87 12.90 -18.98
CA TYR A 186 -18.42 12.99 -17.62
C TYR A 186 -17.93 14.25 -16.90
N PRO A 187 -18.27 15.47 -17.38
CA PRO A 187 -17.74 16.72 -16.83
C PRO A 187 -18.05 16.88 -15.33
N THR A 188 -19.27 16.56 -14.91
CA THR A 188 -19.69 16.64 -13.51
C THR A 188 -18.84 15.74 -12.60
N LEU A 189 -18.48 14.54 -13.04
CA LEU A 189 -17.60 13.65 -12.29
C LEU A 189 -16.16 14.20 -12.20
N VAL A 190 -15.63 14.77 -13.30
CA VAL A 190 -14.31 15.41 -13.32
C VAL A 190 -14.25 16.55 -12.31
N PHE A 191 -15.22 17.47 -12.36
CA PHE A 191 -15.31 18.58 -11.40
C PHE A 191 -15.49 18.07 -9.97
N THR A 192 -16.35 17.07 -9.74
CA THR A 192 -16.53 16.50 -8.39
C THR A 192 -15.22 15.96 -7.85
N LEU A 193 -14.47 15.17 -8.62
CA LEU A 193 -13.17 14.63 -8.19
C LEU A 193 -12.15 15.74 -7.91
N ALA A 194 -12.07 16.76 -8.80
CA ALA A 194 -11.09 17.84 -8.71
C ALA A 194 -11.37 18.84 -7.57
N TYR A 195 -12.61 18.98 -7.13
CA TYR A 195 -12.98 19.95 -6.09
C TYR A 195 -13.39 19.34 -4.74
N THR A 196 -13.58 18.03 -4.67
CA THR A 196 -13.91 17.34 -3.42
C THR A 196 -12.82 16.38 -2.94
N GLY A 197 -11.90 16.00 -3.82
CA GLY A 197 -10.83 15.08 -3.51
C GLY A 197 -11.28 13.66 -3.16
N LEU A 198 -12.47 13.25 -3.58
CA LEU A 198 -12.97 11.89 -3.40
C LEU A 198 -12.06 10.87 -4.07
N ARG A 199 -11.94 9.69 -3.47
CA ARG A 199 -11.34 8.56 -4.16
C ARG A 199 -12.27 8.08 -5.27
N TRP A 200 -11.71 7.49 -6.32
CA TRP A 200 -12.51 6.97 -7.44
C TRP A 200 -13.69 6.12 -6.97
N GLY A 201 -13.43 5.11 -6.15
CA GLY A 201 -14.49 4.22 -5.66
C GLY A 201 -15.51 4.90 -4.74
N GLU A 202 -15.12 5.98 -4.03
CA GLU A 202 -16.04 6.79 -3.24
C GLU A 202 -16.95 7.62 -4.16
N ALA A 203 -16.39 8.25 -5.19
CA ALA A 203 -17.16 9.02 -6.14
C ALA A 203 -18.14 8.14 -6.94
N THR A 204 -17.68 7.00 -7.46
CA THR A 204 -18.52 6.07 -8.22
C THR A 204 -19.51 5.27 -7.36
N GLY A 205 -19.34 5.28 -6.04
CA GLY A 205 -20.29 4.73 -5.07
C GLY A 205 -21.31 5.74 -4.55
N LEU A 206 -21.21 7.03 -4.92
CA LEU A 206 -22.20 8.03 -4.50
C LEU A 206 -23.57 7.71 -5.07
N ARG A 207 -24.60 7.83 -4.21
CA ARG A 207 -26.02 7.74 -4.59
C ARG A 207 -26.70 9.09 -4.51
N VAL A 208 -27.86 9.23 -5.09
CA VAL A 208 -28.66 10.48 -5.02
C VAL A 208 -28.90 10.87 -3.55
N ARG A 209 -29.22 9.91 -2.65
CA ARG A 209 -29.38 10.17 -1.21
C ARG A 209 -28.11 10.69 -0.52
N SER A 210 -26.93 10.46 -1.11
CA SER A 210 -25.66 10.94 -0.57
C SER A 210 -25.49 12.46 -0.72
N VAL A 211 -26.33 13.11 -1.50
CA VAL A 211 -26.26 14.56 -1.80
C VAL A 211 -27.09 15.34 -0.78
N ASN A 212 -26.44 16.04 0.13
CA ASN A 212 -27.09 17.01 1.00
C ASN A 212 -27.09 18.40 0.31
N ARG A 213 -28.16 18.70 -0.40
CA ARG A 213 -28.30 19.95 -1.19
C ARG A 213 -28.26 21.20 -0.33
N LEU A 214 -28.98 21.19 0.82
CA LEU A 214 -29.07 22.34 1.71
C LEU A 214 -27.73 22.78 2.29
N ARG A 215 -26.86 21.78 2.61
CA ARG A 215 -25.53 22.03 3.18
C ARG A 215 -24.42 21.98 2.12
N ARG A 216 -24.75 21.74 0.86
CA ARG A 216 -23.77 21.51 -0.23
C ARG A 216 -22.69 20.52 0.16
N ARG A 217 -23.10 19.31 0.56
CA ARG A 217 -22.19 18.24 1.02
C ARG A 217 -22.52 16.92 0.38
N LEU A 218 -21.46 16.14 0.13
CA LEU A 218 -21.53 14.74 -0.26
C LEU A 218 -21.24 13.87 0.95
N VAL A 219 -22.14 12.97 1.30
CA VAL A 219 -21.98 12.01 2.40
C VAL A 219 -21.38 10.73 1.85
N ILE A 220 -20.19 10.38 2.30
CA ILE A 220 -19.43 9.23 1.82
C ILE A 220 -19.67 8.07 2.76
N GLU A 221 -20.47 7.11 2.31
CA GLU A 221 -20.86 5.91 3.07
C GLU A 221 -20.31 4.62 2.43
N GLU A 222 -20.18 4.63 1.11
CA GLU A 222 -19.81 3.48 0.30
C GLU A 222 -18.50 3.73 -0.46
N ASN A 223 -17.81 2.65 -0.78
CA ASN A 223 -16.61 2.65 -1.63
C ASN A 223 -16.71 1.47 -2.61
N ALA A 224 -16.96 1.75 -3.87
CA ALA A 224 -17.06 0.77 -4.94
C ALA A 224 -15.66 0.44 -5.47
N VAL A 225 -15.15 -0.75 -5.17
CA VAL A 225 -13.82 -1.20 -5.58
C VAL A 225 -13.95 -2.30 -6.62
N MET A 226 -13.37 -2.09 -7.80
CA MET A 226 -13.29 -3.13 -8.82
C MET A 226 -12.20 -4.15 -8.45
N ILE A 227 -12.59 -5.42 -8.36
CA ILE A 227 -11.72 -6.55 -8.08
C ILE A 227 -11.90 -7.58 -9.20
N GLY A 228 -10.88 -7.73 -10.04
CA GLY A 228 -11.05 -8.46 -11.29
C GLY A 228 -12.07 -7.76 -12.20
N TYR A 229 -13.19 -8.42 -12.49
CA TYR A 229 -14.30 -7.89 -13.29
C TYR A 229 -15.52 -7.50 -12.46
N GLU A 230 -15.49 -7.75 -11.15
CA GLU A 230 -16.61 -7.49 -10.23
C GLU A 230 -16.39 -6.25 -9.40
N ILE A 231 -17.48 -5.57 -9.06
CA ILE A 231 -17.44 -4.39 -8.18
C ILE A 231 -17.90 -4.82 -6.80
N HIS A 232 -16.99 -4.67 -5.83
CA HIS A 232 -17.25 -4.94 -4.43
C HIS A 232 -17.54 -3.62 -3.71
N ILE A 233 -18.74 -3.54 -3.15
CA ILE A 233 -19.15 -2.39 -2.33
C ILE A 233 -18.71 -2.67 -0.90
N GLY A 234 -17.96 -1.75 -0.35
CA GLY A 234 -17.48 -1.82 1.03
C GLY A 234 -17.54 -0.47 1.70
N THR A 235 -17.23 -0.44 2.98
CA THR A 235 -17.07 0.81 3.72
C THR A 235 -15.83 1.57 3.27
N PRO A 236 -15.77 2.90 3.43
CA PRO A 236 -14.56 3.69 3.21
C PRO A 236 -13.36 3.11 3.98
N LYS A 237 -12.15 3.40 3.50
CA LYS A 237 -10.92 2.82 4.03
C LYS A 237 -10.67 3.09 5.53
N THR A 238 -11.29 4.14 6.07
CA THR A 238 -11.24 4.55 7.49
C THR A 238 -12.41 4.04 8.31
N HIS A 239 -13.34 3.28 7.71
CA HIS A 239 -14.59 2.82 8.32
C HIS A 239 -15.50 3.93 8.89
N GLU A 240 -15.17 5.21 8.69
CA GLU A 240 -15.95 6.35 9.14
C GLU A 240 -16.71 7.00 7.98
N LYS A 241 -17.99 7.28 8.23
CA LYS A 241 -18.78 8.14 7.36
C LYS A 241 -18.21 9.56 7.45
N ARG A 242 -17.96 10.17 6.30
CA ARG A 242 -17.52 11.56 6.27
C ARG A 242 -18.37 12.37 5.30
N SER A 243 -18.46 13.66 5.58
CA SER A 243 -19.17 14.61 4.76
C SER A 243 -18.19 15.59 4.15
N VAL A 244 -18.16 15.66 2.82
CA VAL A 244 -17.24 16.51 2.05
C VAL A 244 -18.02 17.65 1.41
N PRO A 245 -17.66 18.93 1.63
CA PRO A 245 -18.29 20.05 0.98
C PRO A 245 -17.94 20.11 -0.51
N TYR A 246 -18.84 20.65 -1.31
CA TYR A 246 -18.57 20.99 -2.70
C TYR A 246 -18.88 22.47 -2.97
N PRO A 247 -18.16 23.11 -3.90
CA PRO A 247 -18.37 24.50 -4.26
C PRO A 247 -19.78 24.75 -4.80
N GLU A 248 -20.34 25.92 -4.53
CA GLU A 248 -21.68 26.31 -4.96
C GLU A 248 -21.88 26.17 -6.47
N ARG A 249 -20.86 26.53 -7.27
CA ARG A 249 -20.90 26.42 -8.74
C ARG A 249 -21.14 25.00 -9.26
N LEU A 250 -20.93 23.95 -8.42
CA LEU A 250 -21.24 22.57 -8.80
C LEU A 250 -22.69 22.18 -8.49
N THR A 251 -23.47 23.02 -7.83
CA THR A 251 -24.83 22.67 -7.39
C THR A 251 -25.71 22.26 -8.57
N ALA A 252 -25.82 23.09 -9.60
CA ALA A 252 -26.64 22.79 -10.76
C ALA A 252 -26.22 21.49 -11.48
N MET A 253 -24.92 21.28 -11.64
CA MET A 253 -24.39 20.04 -12.28
C MET A 253 -24.68 18.79 -11.47
N ILE A 254 -24.62 18.89 -10.13
CA ILE A 254 -24.92 17.77 -9.23
C ILE A 254 -26.44 17.51 -9.20
N GLU A 255 -27.27 18.55 -9.26
CA GLU A 255 -28.73 18.43 -9.35
C GLU A 255 -29.15 17.78 -10.65
N GLU A 256 -28.55 18.18 -11.77
CA GLU A 256 -28.74 17.54 -13.06
C GLU A 256 -28.36 16.07 -13.04
N ALA A 257 -27.21 15.73 -12.39
CA ALA A 257 -26.79 14.34 -12.21
C ALA A 257 -27.76 13.53 -11.34
N CYS A 258 -28.55 14.15 -10.47
CA CYS A 258 -29.60 13.52 -9.68
C CYS A 258 -30.93 13.37 -10.45
N ALA A 259 -31.15 14.16 -11.50
CA ALA A 259 -32.44 14.23 -12.19
C ALA A 259 -32.85 12.87 -12.77
N GLY A 260 -34.12 12.50 -12.60
CA GLY A 260 -34.70 11.27 -13.12
C GLY A 260 -34.23 9.99 -12.34
N LYS A 261 -33.47 10.13 -11.26
CA LYS A 261 -32.98 8.99 -10.48
C LYS A 261 -33.63 8.95 -9.09
N GLY A 262 -33.98 7.74 -8.63
CA GLY A 262 -34.45 7.55 -7.25
C GLY A 262 -33.30 7.70 -6.22
N PRO A 263 -33.63 7.75 -4.90
CA PRO A 263 -32.64 7.95 -3.83
C PRO A 263 -31.47 6.95 -3.84
N GLU A 264 -31.73 5.72 -4.23
CA GLU A 264 -30.74 4.63 -4.32
C GLU A 264 -29.98 4.62 -5.65
N GLY A 265 -30.39 5.40 -6.63
CA GLY A 265 -29.69 5.50 -7.91
C GLY A 265 -28.28 6.06 -7.74
N LEU A 266 -27.32 5.55 -8.52
CA LEU A 266 -25.96 6.05 -8.55
C LEU A 266 -25.91 7.47 -9.15
N LEU A 267 -25.17 8.34 -8.50
CA LEU A 267 -25.06 9.75 -8.92
C LEU A 267 -24.43 9.86 -10.32
N PHE A 268 -23.41 9.07 -10.60
CA PHE A 268 -22.65 9.10 -11.86
C PHE A 268 -22.90 7.84 -12.71
N GLY A 269 -22.71 7.99 -14.02
CA GLY A 269 -22.95 6.92 -14.98
C GLY A 269 -24.44 6.79 -15.35
N ASP A 270 -24.88 5.57 -15.62
CA ASP A 270 -26.27 5.26 -16.00
C ASP A 270 -27.26 5.23 -14.82
N GLY A 271 -26.77 5.49 -13.59
CA GLY A 271 -27.59 5.49 -12.38
C GLY A 271 -27.82 4.10 -11.77
N VAL A 272 -27.50 3.03 -12.48
CA VAL A 272 -27.74 1.63 -12.09
C VAL A 272 -26.43 0.90 -11.84
N ASN A 273 -25.51 0.96 -12.80
CA ASN A 273 -24.25 0.25 -12.74
C ASN A 273 -23.12 1.16 -12.29
N HIS A 274 -22.30 0.66 -11.35
CA HIS A 274 -21.10 1.39 -10.95
C HIS A 274 -20.14 1.59 -12.12
N MET A 275 -19.64 2.80 -12.27
CA MET A 275 -18.64 3.10 -13.30
C MET A 275 -17.35 2.34 -13.07
N ARG A 276 -16.91 1.62 -14.07
CA ARG A 276 -15.63 0.90 -14.04
C ARG A 276 -14.47 1.87 -14.14
N ASN A 277 -13.34 1.50 -13.52
CA ASN A 277 -12.14 2.29 -13.63
C ASN A 277 -11.71 2.42 -15.10
N SER A 278 -11.52 3.64 -15.52
CA SER A 278 -11.07 3.98 -16.87
C SER A 278 -9.58 3.62 -16.99
N GLY A 279 -9.27 2.55 -17.72
CA GLY A 279 -7.88 2.19 -18.04
C GLY A 279 -7.22 3.18 -19.00
N GLU A 280 -6.01 2.87 -19.45
CA GLU A 280 -5.19 3.73 -20.33
C GLU A 280 -5.85 4.09 -21.66
N LYS A 281 -6.81 3.29 -22.14
CA LYS A 281 -7.60 3.52 -23.37
C LYS A 281 -9.03 3.97 -23.09
N GLY A 282 -9.38 4.22 -21.83
CA GLY A 282 -10.73 4.57 -21.43
C GLY A 282 -11.04 6.06 -21.58
N TRP A 283 -12.28 6.41 -21.22
CA TRP A 283 -12.82 7.77 -21.41
C TRP A 283 -11.96 8.87 -20.78
N PHE A 284 -11.39 8.64 -19.58
CA PHE A 284 -10.59 9.63 -18.87
C PHE A 284 -9.25 9.90 -19.58
N ALA A 285 -8.55 8.85 -19.99
CA ALA A 285 -7.32 9.01 -20.75
C ALA A 285 -7.55 9.68 -22.12
N ASN A 286 -8.71 9.42 -22.73
CA ASN A 286 -9.12 10.08 -23.96
C ASN A 286 -9.45 11.57 -23.71
N ALA A 287 -10.10 11.90 -22.57
CA ALA A 287 -10.35 13.27 -22.19
C ALA A 287 -9.05 14.05 -21.94
N VAL A 288 -8.09 13.44 -21.24
CA VAL A 288 -6.76 14.05 -21.02
C VAL A 288 -6.05 14.31 -22.36
N ARG A 289 -6.08 13.36 -23.29
CA ARG A 289 -5.48 13.57 -24.63
C ARG A 289 -6.11 14.73 -25.38
N ARG A 290 -7.45 14.79 -25.43
CA ARG A 290 -8.16 15.92 -26.05
C ARG A 290 -7.85 17.25 -25.35
N ALA A 291 -7.82 17.27 -24.03
CA ALA A 291 -7.47 18.46 -23.27
C ALA A 291 -6.04 18.95 -23.57
N GLN A 292 -5.09 18.03 -23.79
CA GLN A 292 -3.72 18.36 -24.19
C GLN A 292 -3.61 18.94 -25.62
N GLU A 293 -4.58 18.69 -26.48
CA GLU A 293 -4.67 19.33 -27.81
C GLU A 293 -5.01 20.82 -27.70
N PHE A 294 -5.81 21.21 -26.66
CA PHE A 294 -6.14 22.61 -26.39
C PHE A 294 -5.10 23.30 -25.49
N ASP A 295 -4.57 22.58 -24.50
CA ASP A 295 -3.54 23.07 -23.58
C ASP A 295 -2.44 22.00 -23.40
N PRO A 296 -1.34 22.10 -24.18
CA PRO A 296 -0.22 21.15 -24.07
C PRO A 296 0.49 21.16 -22.72
N SER A 297 0.24 22.14 -21.86
CA SER A 297 0.78 22.20 -20.50
C SER A 297 0.09 21.22 -19.53
N ILE A 298 -1.10 20.72 -19.89
CA ILE A 298 -1.81 19.71 -19.11
C ILE A 298 -0.98 18.42 -19.07
N PRO A 299 -0.55 17.99 -17.90
CA PRO A 299 0.26 16.79 -17.78
C PRO A 299 -0.57 15.52 -17.96
N ARG A 300 0.12 14.39 -18.22
CA ARG A 300 -0.54 13.08 -18.19
C ARG A 300 -0.96 12.75 -16.75
N ILE A 301 -2.26 12.67 -16.53
CA ILE A 301 -2.86 12.40 -15.22
C ILE A 301 -3.82 11.20 -15.25
N THR A 302 -4.11 10.70 -14.07
CA THR A 302 -5.12 9.67 -13.79
C THR A 302 -6.27 10.27 -12.96
N PRO A 303 -7.42 9.60 -12.83
CA PRO A 303 -8.47 10.05 -11.92
C PRO A 303 -8.01 10.26 -10.49
N HIS A 304 -6.98 9.52 -10.04
CA HIS A 304 -6.42 9.70 -8.70
C HIS A 304 -5.64 11.01 -8.54
N ASP A 305 -5.03 11.50 -9.62
CA ASP A 305 -4.28 12.76 -9.59
C ASP A 305 -5.23 13.98 -9.43
N LEU A 306 -6.53 13.86 -9.78
CA LEU A 306 -7.53 14.87 -9.46
C LEU A 306 -7.74 15.06 -7.96
N ARG A 307 -7.52 14.00 -7.16
CA ARG A 307 -7.54 14.15 -5.70
C ARG A 307 -6.33 14.95 -5.20
N HIS A 308 -5.18 14.82 -5.82
CA HIS A 308 -4.02 15.67 -5.54
C HIS A 308 -4.28 17.11 -5.98
N THR A 309 -4.94 17.29 -7.13
CA THR A 309 -5.42 18.60 -7.59
C THR A 309 -6.38 19.24 -6.59
N ALA A 310 -7.36 18.49 -6.06
CA ALA A 310 -8.28 19.00 -5.05
C ALA A 310 -7.56 19.51 -3.79
N ALA A 311 -6.52 18.79 -3.33
CA ALA A 311 -5.72 19.24 -2.21
C ALA A 311 -4.96 20.53 -2.54
N SER A 312 -4.31 20.60 -3.69
CA SER A 312 -3.58 21.79 -4.15
C SER A 312 -4.49 23.00 -4.26
N LEU A 313 -5.64 22.86 -4.92
CA LEU A 313 -6.62 23.94 -5.07
C LEU A 313 -7.21 24.40 -3.72
N ALA A 314 -7.43 23.49 -2.77
CA ALA A 314 -7.89 23.83 -1.43
C ALA A 314 -6.81 24.60 -0.65
N ILE A 315 -5.56 24.17 -0.72
CA ILE A 315 -4.43 24.83 -0.04
C ILE A 315 -4.22 26.23 -0.64
N SER A 316 -4.16 26.35 -1.94
CA SER A 316 -4.01 27.67 -2.61
C SER A 316 -5.20 28.62 -2.37
N SER A 317 -6.36 28.07 -1.97
CA SER A 317 -7.51 28.87 -1.50
C SER A 317 -7.48 29.17 -0.01
N GLY A 318 -6.36 28.89 0.69
CA GLY A 318 -6.14 29.20 2.12
C GLY A 318 -6.71 28.16 3.09
N ALA A 319 -7.01 26.94 2.64
CA ALA A 319 -7.45 25.88 3.54
C ALA A 319 -6.28 25.36 4.40
N ASN A 320 -6.46 25.33 5.71
CA ASN A 320 -5.45 24.74 6.60
C ASN A 320 -5.34 23.21 6.45
N ALA A 321 -4.21 22.66 6.87
CA ALA A 321 -3.91 21.22 6.75
C ALA A 321 -4.99 20.32 7.39
N LYS A 322 -5.65 20.76 8.48
CA LYS A 322 -6.72 20.00 9.14
C LYS A 322 -8.00 19.95 8.32
N ALA A 323 -8.34 21.04 7.63
CA ALA A 323 -9.47 21.09 6.72
C ALA A 323 -9.23 20.17 5.52
N VAL A 324 -8.05 20.23 4.91
CA VAL A 324 -7.63 19.34 3.80
C VAL A 324 -7.62 17.88 4.25
N GLN A 325 -7.08 17.58 5.45
CA GLN A 325 -7.12 16.24 6.03
C GLN A 325 -8.54 15.67 6.09
N ARG A 326 -9.49 16.45 6.62
CA ARG A 326 -10.90 16.05 6.75
C ARG A 326 -11.56 15.87 5.38
N MET A 327 -11.34 16.80 4.46
CA MET A 327 -11.87 16.74 3.09
C MET A 327 -11.42 15.46 2.40
N LEU A 328 -10.13 15.16 2.46
CA LEU A 328 -9.55 13.97 1.85
C LEU A 328 -9.84 12.68 2.62
N GLY A 329 -10.15 12.71 3.92
CA GLY A 329 -10.27 11.55 4.77
C GLY A 329 -8.91 10.84 4.93
N HIS A 330 -7.87 11.59 5.25
CA HIS A 330 -6.56 11.07 5.67
C HIS A 330 -6.62 10.70 7.16
N ALA A 331 -5.96 9.62 7.54
CA ALA A 331 -5.95 9.13 8.92
C ALA A 331 -5.32 10.14 9.91
N SER A 332 -4.36 10.96 9.43
CA SER A 332 -3.70 11.98 10.25
C SER A 332 -3.40 13.25 9.45
N ALA A 333 -3.28 14.38 10.15
CA ALA A 333 -2.81 15.63 9.56
C ALA A 333 -1.35 15.54 9.09
N ALA A 334 -0.52 14.75 9.80
CA ALA A 334 0.85 14.47 9.38
C ALA A 334 0.91 13.86 7.98
N MET A 335 0.03 12.90 7.66
CA MET A 335 -0.06 12.35 6.30
C MET A 335 -0.38 13.41 5.24
N THR A 336 -1.18 14.42 5.57
CA THR A 336 -1.49 15.52 4.65
C THR A 336 -0.29 16.44 4.50
N LEU A 337 0.36 16.81 5.59
CA LEU A 337 1.58 17.62 5.58
C LEU A 337 2.72 16.93 4.83
N ASP A 338 3.03 15.67 5.16
CA ASP A 338 4.06 14.89 4.46
C ASP A 338 3.77 14.75 2.95
N THR A 339 2.47 14.75 2.60
CA THR A 339 2.05 14.60 1.21
C THR A 339 2.12 15.90 0.44
N TYR A 340 1.83 17.03 1.06
CA TYR A 340 1.64 18.33 0.41
C TYR A 340 2.49 19.44 1.05
N ALA A 341 3.62 19.08 1.71
CA ALA A 341 4.53 20.02 2.36
C ALA A 341 4.90 21.19 1.43
N ASP A 342 5.32 20.82 0.21
CA ASP A 342 5.76 21.77 -0.83
C ASP A 342 4.70 22.86 -1.16
N LEU A 343 3.42 22.61 -0.90
CA LEU A 343 2.33 23.54 -1.18
C LEU A 343 2.03 24.49 -0.01
N PHE A 344 2.56 24.18 1.20
CA PHE A 344 2.41 25.03 2.37
C PHE A 344 3.63 25.94 2.61
N GLU A 345 4.73 25.73 1.89
CA GLU A 345 5.96 26.54 2.05
C GLU A 345 5.82 27.97 1.50
N ASP A 346 4.97 28.18 0.48
CA ASP A 346 4.72 29.49 -0.10
C ASP A 346 3.85 30.43 0.80
N ASP A 347 3.28 29.90 1.88
CA ASP A 347 2.33 30.61 2.75
C ASP A 347 2.99 31.61 3.73
N LEU A 348 4.31 31.61 3.93
CA LEU A 348 4.96 32.49 4.92
C LEU A 348 4.82 33.97 4.57
N GLY A 349 4.89 34.32 3.30
CA GLY A 349 4.65 35.70 2.83
C GLY A 349 3.19 36.14 3.03
N GLU A 350 2.26 35.22 2.80
CA GLU A 350 0.84 35.50 3.00
C GLU A 350 0.47 35.58 4.49
N VAL A 351 1.09 34.78 5.35
CA VAL A 351 0.97 34.90 6.82
C VAL A 351 1.40 36.29 7.27
N ALA A 352 2.56 36.77 6.82
CA ALA A 352 3.04 38.11 7.15
C ALA A 352 2.06 39.20 6.67
N SER A 353 1.51 39.06 5.47
CA SER A 353 0.52 39.98 4.91
C SER A 353 -0.80 39.98 5.70
N ARG A 354 -1.30 38.80 6.08
CA ARG A 354 -2.50 38.62 6.92
C ARG A 354 -2.30 39.17 8.33
N LEU A 355 -1.12 38.97 8.94
CA LEU A 355 -0.77 39.56 10.22
C LEU A 355 -0.72 41.08 10.13
N ASN A 356 -0.13 41.62 9.07
CA ASN A 356 -0.10 43.07 8.85
C ASN A 356 -1.51 43.66 8.69
N ALA A 357 -2.40 42.97 7.96
CA ALA A 357 -3.78 43.40 7.81
C ALA A 357 -4.60 43.32 9.11
N ALA A 358 -4.29 42.37 9.99
CA ALA A 358 -4.97 42.20 11.28
C ALA A 358 -4.37 43.07 12.39
N MET A 359 -3.16 43.63 12.20
CA MET A 359 -2.47 44.41 13.18
C MET A 359 -3.12 45.80 13.31
N PRO A 360 -3.57 46.23 14.49
CA PRO A 360 -4.16 47.55 14.66
C PRO A 360 -3.11 48.62 14.43
N LEU A 361 -3.49 49.69 13.73
CA LEU A 361 -2.66 50.87 13.60
C LEU A 361 -2.51 51.52 14.98
N VAL A 362 -1.45 51.20 15.69
CA VAL A 362 -1.10 51.84 16.96
C VAL A 362 -0.32 53.09 16.62
N ALA A 363 -0.91 54.27 16.88
CA ALA A 363 -0.16 55.51 16.93
C ALA A 363 0.83 55.42 18.10
N LEU A 364 2.11 55.18 17.81
CA LEU A 364 3.12 55.24 18.84
C LEU A 364 3.12 56.66 19.41
N PRO A 365 3.05 56.86 20.75
CA PRO A 365 3.20 58.17 21.34
C PRO A 365 4.53 58.75 20.86
N SER A 366 4.50 60.00 20.37
CA SER A 366 5.71 60.71 19.96
C SER A 366 6.70 60.68 21.12
N ALA A 367 7.83 59.98 20.94
CA ALA A 367 8.88 59.94 21.92
C ALA A 367 9.31 61.37 22.21
N GLN A 368 9.02 61.84 23.43
CA GLN A 368 9.61 63.06 23.94
C GLN A 368 11.13 62.87 23.87
N ARG A 369 11.79 63.61 22.97
CA ARG A 369 13.25 63.71 22.91
C ARG A 369 13.72 64.38 24.19
N THR A 370 14.04 63.63 25.23
CA THR A 370 14.78 64.15 26.40
C THR A 370 16.13 64.52 25.88
N ARG A 371 16.33 65.87 25.75
CA ARG A 371 17.67 66.45 25.51
C ARG A 371 18.51 66.17 26.77
N TYR A 372 19.45 65.29 26.65
CA TYR A 372 20.53 65.15 27.64
C TYR A 372 21.38 66.35 27.52
N VAL A 373 21.25 67.28 28.50
CA VAL A 373 22.18 68.41 28.74
C VAL A 373 23.33 67.76 29.48
N ARG A 374 24.54 67.77 28.90
CA ARG A 374 25.76 67.41 29.61
C ARG A 374 26.05 68.53 30.61
N PRO A 375 26.38 68.28 31.90
CA PRO A 375 26.93 69.25 32.82
C PRO A 375 28.38 69.48 32.43
N SER A 376 28.76 70.77 32.50
CA SER A 376 30.09 71.33 32.29
C SER A 376 31.11 70.86 33.34
#